data_8c2672d0f90419fed522ea933744b3c6
#
_entry.id   8c2672d0f90419fed522ea933744b3c6
#
_cell.length_a   1.000
_cell.length_b   1.000
_cell.length_c   1.000
_cell.angle_alpha   90.00
_cell.angle_beta   90.00
_cell.angle_gamma   90.00
#
_symmetry.space_group_name_H-M   'P 1'
#
loop_
_entity.id
_entity.type
_entity.pdbx_description
1 polymer ?
#
loop_
_entity_poly.entity_id
_entity_poly.type
_entity_poly.pdbx_seq_one_letter_code
_entity_poly.pdbx_strand_id
1 'polypeptide(L)'
;MSQNGLFDLRGRTAAIIGGGSGIGEAVALGAARQGAAVIVLDLNGEAARGVAARIGGQAGASALDVRGRSAVRDALDRIARDRGRLDIVVCTAGINVRKPILKYSEDEFDGVVAVNLKGSFNVLQAAGRLMTAQRGGSIVIFSSIRSQVVEPGQSVYAMTKAGIVQLVRAGAAEFGPFGVRVNAIGPGVVETPLTAPIQANAEWYAAYADKSALKRWARVDEMVGPTLFLVSDAASYVTGTILFADGGWTAADGRFTPPGM
;
A
#
# COMPACT_ATOMS: atom_id res chain seq x y z
N MET A 1 5.79 0.19 -28.40
CA MET A 1 5.31 -0.75 -27.35
C MET A 1 6.41 -1.76 -27.15
N SER A 2 6.86 -2.00 -25.90
CA SER A 2 7.87 -3.02 -25.64
C SER A 2 7.31 -4.38 -26.11
N GLN A 3 8.19 -5.25 -26.66
CA GLN A 3 7.82 -6.63 -27.03
C GLN A 3 7.39 -7.47 -25.79
N ASN A 4 7.52 -6.93 -24.61
CA ASN A 4 7.14 -7.51 -23.33
C ASN A 4 5.70 -7.11 -22.99
N GLY A 5 4.96 -7.97 -22.31
CA GLY A 5 3.58 -7.68 -21.91
C GLY A 5 3.46 -6.44 -21.01
N LEU A 6 2.28 -5.79 -21.00
CA LEU A 6 2.00 -4.56 -20.24
C LEU A 6 2.32 -4.63 -18.73
N PHE A 7 2.30 -5.84 -18.18
CA PHE A 7 2.56 -6.10 -16.75
C PHE A 7 3.98 -6.60 -16.46
N ASP A 8 4.84 -6.65 -17.47
CA ASP A 8 6.22 -7.11 -17.32
C ASP A 8 7.05 -6.11 -16.49
N LEU A 9 7.70 -6.60 -15.45
CA LEU A 9 8.54 -5.81 -14.56
C LEU A 9 10.02 -6.18 -14.66
N ARG A 10 10.43 -6.96 -15.67
CA ARG A 10 11.84 -7.31 -15.88
C ARG A 10 12.70 -6.05 -16.06
N GLY A 11 13.85 -6.02 -15.40
CA GLY A 11 14.74 -4.87 -15.39
C GLY A 11 14.28 -3.70 -14.51
N ARG A 12 13.17 -3.84 -13.77
CA ARG A 12 12.69 -2.85 -12.80
C ARG A 12 13.15 -3.22 -11.38
N THR A 13 13.58 -2.24 -10.63
CA THR A 13 13.89 -2.35 -9.19
C THR A 13 12.71 -1.89 -8.38
N ALA A 14 12.21 -2.76 -7.49
CA ALA A 14 11.04 -2.51 -6.65
C ALA A 14 11.39 -2.55 -5.16
N ALA A 15 11.09 -1.47 -4.43
CA ALA A 15 11.12 -1.44 -2.98
C ALA A 15 9.70 -1.61 -2.42
N ILE A 16 9.49 -2.66 -1.63
CA ILE A 16 8.21 -2.97 -0.99
C ILE A 16 8.33 -2.73 0.50
N ILE A 17 7.73 -1.64 0.98
CA ILE A 17 7.79 -1.16 2.36
C ILE A 17 6.55 -1.65 3.12
N GLY A 18 6.75 -2.29 4.26
CA GLY A 18 5.74 -3.10 4.93
C GLY A 18 5.59 -4.48 4.29
N GLY A 19 6.67 -4.96 3.64
CA GLY A 19 6.67 -6.18 2.82
C GLY A 19 6.88 -7.48 3.58
N GLY A 20 7.01 -7.43 4.91
CA GLY A 20 7.28 -8.61 5.74
C GLY A 20 6.06 -9.50 6.01
N SER A 21 4.84 -9.00 5.75
CA SER A 21 3.61 -9.77 6.01
C SER A 21 2.43 -9.26 5.18
N GLY A 22 1.34 -10.03 5.17
CA GLY A 22 0.04 -9.64 4.65
C GLY A 22 0.08 -9.16 3.20
N ILE A 23 -0.54 -8.00 2.93
CA ILE A 23 -0.62 -7.45 1.57
C ILE A 23 0.78 -7.15 1.00
N GLY A 24 1.67 -6.57 1.81
CA GLY A 24 3.02 -6.21 1.35
C GLY A 24 3.83 -7.43 0.92
N GLU A 25 3.76 -8.51 1.66
CA GLU A 25 4.36 -9.79 1.31
C GLU A 25 3.80 -10.35 0.00
N ALA A 26 2.46 -10.37 -0.15
CA ALA A 26 1.82 -10.85 -1.38
C ALA A 26 2.25 -10.01 -2.60
N VAL A 27 2.33 -8.70 -2.45
CA VAL A 27 2.80 -7.78 -3.50
C VAL A 27 4.27 -8.01 -3.83
N ALA A 28 5.14 -8.23 -2.84
CA ALA A 28 6.55 -8.52 -3.05
C ALA A 28 6.74 -9.80 -3.89
N LEU A 29 6.04 -10.87 -3.51
CA LEU A 29 6.03 -12.13 -4.26
C LEU A 29 5.46 -11.96 -5.67
N GLY A 30 4.37 -11.18 -5.80
CA GLY A 30 3.73 -10.91 -7.09
C GLY A 30 4.63 -10.11 -8.04
N ALA A 31 5.29 -9.06 -7.55
CA ALA A 31 6.22 -8.26 -8.33
C ALA A 31 7.44 -9.07 -8.81
N ALA A 32 7.97 -9.93 -7.94
CA ALA A 32 9.06 -10.83 -8.29
C ALA A 32 8.65 -11.82 -9.39
N ARG A 33 7.43 -12.38 -9.34
CA ARG A 33 6.91 -13.25 -10.41
C ARG A 33 6.80 -12.55 -11.76
N GLN A 34 6.61 -11.23 -11.77
CA GLN A 34 6.62 -10.41 -12.99
C GLN A 34 8.03 -9.94 -13.39
N GLY A 35 9.07 -10.42 -12.70
CA GLY A 35 10.46 -10.20 -13.06
C GLY A 35 11.14 -9.00 -12.40
N ALA A 36 10.49 -8.31 -11.46
CA ALA A 36 11.13 -7.21 -10.73
C ALA A 36 12.25 -7.71 -9.81
N ALA A 37 13.33 -6.94 -9.70
CA ALA A 37 14.32 -7.07 -8.65
C ALA A 37 13.74 -6.46 -7.36
N VAL A 38 13.27 -7.31 -6.43
CA VAL A 38 12.51 -6.88 -5.25
C VAL A 38 13.42 -6.70 -4.04
N ILE A 39 13.26 -5.57 -3.36
CA ILE A 39 13.83 -5.33 -2.03
C ILE A 39 12.68 -5.17 -1.03
N VAL A 40 12.63 -6.04 -0.04
CA VAL A 40 11.61 -6.09 1.00
C VAL A 40 12.08 -5.29 2.21
N LEU A 41 11.29 -4.29 2.58
CA LEU A 41 11.57 -3.42 3.73
C LEU A 41 10.43 -3.54 4.73
N ASP A 42 10.74 -3.80 5.99
CA ASP A 42 9.74 -3.92 7.07
C ASP A 42 10.35 -3.51 8.41
N LEU A 43 9.52 -3.07 9.35
CA LEU A 43 9.96 -2.83 10.72
C LEU A 43 10.54 -4.12 11.33
N ASN A 44 9.91 -5.26 11.03
CA ASN A 44 10.42 -6.58 11.35
C ASN A 44 11.38 -7.07 10.25
N GLY A 45 12.66 -6.82 10.46
CA GLY A 45 13.70 -7.22 9.50
C GLY A 45 13.83 -8.74 9.30
N GLU A 46 13.41 -9.57 10.26
CA GLU A 46 13.39 -11.04 10.07
C GLU A 46 12.27 -11.47 9.15
N ALA A 47 11.07 -10.92 9.32
CA ALA A 47 9.97 -11.15 8.41
C ALA A 47 10.34 -10.72 6.98
N ALA A 48 10.96 -9.55 6.81
CA ALA A 48 11.45 -9.10 5.51
C ALA A 48 12.45 -10.07 4.89
N ARG A 49 13.42 -10.58 5.66
CA ARG A 49 14.39 -11.60 5.21
C ARG A 49 13.69 -12.90 4.82
N GLY A 50 12.70 -13.34 5.58
CA GLY A 50 11.89 -14.52 5.27
C GLY A 50 11.17 -14.42 3.91
N VAL A 51 10.59 -13.25 3.61
CA VAL A 51 9.96 -13.00 2.31
C VAL A 51 10.99 -12.96 1.18
N ALA A 52 12.09 -12.25 1.37
CA ALA A 52 13.18 -12.20 0.36
C ALA A 52 13.76 -13.59 0.07
N ALA A 53 13.93 -14.44 1.09
CA ALA A 53 14.41 -15.82 0.91
C ALA A 53 13.43 -16.67 0.08
N ARG A 54 12.12 -16.48 0.23
CA ARG A 54 11.11 -17.16 -0.60
C ARG A 54 11.07 -16.65 -2.04
N ILE A 55 11.38 -15.37 -2.27
CA ILE A 55 11.54 -14.84 -3.62
C ILE A 55 12.78 -15.44 -4.28
N GLY A 56 13.87 -15.55 -3.52
CA GLY A 56 15.15 -16.08 -4.02
C GLY A 56 15.87 -15.11 -4.96
N GLY A 57 16.85 -15.63 -5.69
CA GLY A 57 17.62 -14.87 -6.70
C GLY A 57 18.29 -13.63 -6.11
N GLN A 58 18.02 -12.47 -6.67
CA GLN A 58 18.60 -11.19 -6.27
C GLN A 58 17.73 -10.38 -5.28
N ALA A 59 16.72 -11.00 -4.67
CA ALA A 59 15.89 -10.31 -3.70
C ALA A 59 16.71 -9.89 -2.48
N GLY A 60 16.49 -8.64 -2.04
CA GLY A 60 17.12 -8.10 -0.83
C GLY A 60 16.10 -7.84 0.27
N ALA A 61 16.58 -7.68 1.50
CA ALA A 61 15.76 -7.31 2.63
C ALA A 61 16.50 -6.41 3.63
N SER A 62 15.77 -5.52 4.29
CA SER A 62 16.31 -4.69 5.39
C SER A 62 15.20 -4.33 6.36
N ALA A 63 15.57 -4.12 7.63
CA ALA A 63 14.72 -3.46 8.60
C ALA A 63 14.53 -1.98 8.22
N LEU A 64 13.29 -1.47 8.35
CA LEU A 64 12.98 -0.07 8.11
C LEU A 64 11.79 0.39 8.95
N ASP A 65 12.02 1.40 9.78
CA ASP A 65 10.96 2.16 10.43
C ASP A 65 10.62 3.39 9.58
N VAL A 66 9.40 3.45 9.05
CA VAL A 66 8.94 4.55 8.20
C VAL A 66 8.83 5.90 8.94
N ARG A 67 8.79 5.88 10.28
CA ARG A 67 8.75 7.10 11.11
C ARG A 67 10.07 7.89 11.03
N GLY A 68 11.17 7.20 10.77
CA GLY A 68 12.51 7.79 10.65
C GLY A 68 12.79 8.35 9.26
N ARG A 69 12.64 9.67 9.06
CA ARG A 69 12.85 10.33 7.76
C ARG A 69 14.22 10.04 7.14
N SER A 70 15.29 10.13 7.92
CA SER A 70 16.65 9.81 7.46
C SER A 70 16.80 8.34 7.12
N ALA A 71 16.26 7.44 7.95
CA ALA A 71 16.32 6.00 7.71
C ALA A 71 15.63 5.62 6.39
N VAL A 72 14.45 6.19 6.10
CA VAL A 72 13.74 5.98 4.84
C VAL A 72 14.57 6.49 3.66
N ARG A 73 15.06 7.71 3.74
CA ARG A 73 15.92 8.28 2.68
C ARG A 73 17.14 7.40 2.42
N ASP A 74 17.90 7.08 3.48
CA ASP A 74 19.16 6.35 3.37
C ASP A 74 18.95 4.91 2.85
N ALA A 75 17.81 4.28 3.20
CA ALA A 75 17.43 2.97 2.66
C ALA A 75 17.15 3.01 1.16
N LEU A 76 16.32 3.97 0.70
CA LEU A 76 16.00 4.11 -0.73
C LEU A 76 17.20 4.56 -1.54
N ASP A 77 18.06 5.45 -1.02
CA ASP A 77 19.31 5.87 -1.65
C ASP A 77 20.28 4.69 -1.84
N ARG A 78 20.37 3.82 -0.84
CA ARG A 78 21.18 2.60 -0.94
C ARG A 78 20.65 1.70 -2.05
N ILE A 79 19.35 1.46 -2.09
CA ILE A 79 18.75 0.63 -3.14
C ILE A 79 19.03 1.20 -4.53
N ALA A 80 18.82 2.50 -4.73
CA ALA A 80 19.05 3.15 -6.00
C ALA A 80 20.53 3.07 -6.42
N ARG A 81 21.47 3.23 -5.49
CA ARG A 81 22.91 3.11 -5.73
C ARG A 81 23.32 1.67 -6.06
N ASP A 82 22.86 0.69 -5.25
CA ASP A 82 23.29 -0.69 -5.37
C ASP A 82 22.69 -1.39 -6.62
N ARG A 83 21.52 -0.91 -7.09
CA ARG A 83 20.80 -1.42 -8.26
C ARG A 83 20.89 -0.52 -9.49
N GLY A 84 21.53 0.64 -9.37
CA GLY A 84 21.63 1.63 -10.42
C GLY A 84 20.37 2.47 -10.64
N ARG A 85 19.20 2.01 -10.14
CA ARG A 85 17.89 2.69 -10.26
C ARG A 85 16.88 2.21 -9.23
N LEU A 86 15.83 3.01 -9.02
CA LEU A 86 14.64 2.64 -8.25
C LEU A 86 13.39 2.97 -9.07
N ASP A 87 12.69 1.95 -9.58
CA ASP A 87 11.57 2.13 -10.51
C ASP A 87 10.22 2.11 -9.82
N ILE A 88 10.10 1.31 -8.76
CA ILE A 88 8.84 1.01 -8.11
C ILE A 88 9.03 1.17 -6.60
N VAL A 89 8.13 1.91 -5.97
CA VAL A 89 7.97 1.95 -4.51
C VAL A 89 6.53 1.64 -4.17
N VAL A 90 6.32 0.59 -3.36
CA VAL A 90 5.02 0.27 -2.78
C VAL A 90 5.12 0.40 -1.27
N CYS A 91 4.23 1.19 -0.67
CA CYS A 91 4.15 1.37 0.78
C CYS A 91 2.82 0.83 1.32
N THR A 92 2.90 -0.28 2.06
CA THR A 92 1.75 -0.90 2.75
C THR A 92 1.81 -0.70 4.26
N ALA A 93 2.87 -0.05 4.77
CA ALA A 93 3.05 0.17 6.20
C ALA A 93 1.86 0.92 6.81
N GLY A 94 1.32 0.39 7.89
CA GLY A 94 0.20 1.01 8.58
C GLY A 94 -0.24 0.24 9.81
N ILE A 95 -0.76 0.98 10.78
CA ILE A 95 -1.32 0.45 12.04
C ILE A 95 -2.72 1.03 12.25
N ASN A 96 -3.49 0.38 13.10
CA ASN A 96 -4.81 0.85 13.50
C ASN A 96 -5.00 0.67 15.01
N VAL A 97 -5.55 1.68 15.66
CA VAL A 97 -6.08 1.63 17.01
C VAL A 97 -7.59 1.81 16.92
N ARG A 98 -8.36 0.79 17.36
CA ARG A 98 -9.83 0.83 17.35
C ARG A 98 -10.34 1.29 18.71
N LYS A 99 -10.81 2.53 18.76
CA LYS A 99 -11.26 3.15 20.02
C LYS A 99 -12.23 4.30 19.74
N PRO A 100 -13.27 4.51 20.58
CA PRO A 100 -14.08 5.71 20.51
C PRO A 100 -13.22 6.97 20.62
N ILE A 101 -13.57 8.04 19.90
CA ILE A 101 -12.80 9.31 19.87
C ILE A 101 -12.51 9.81 21.30
N LEU A 102 -13.51 9.79 22.17
CA LEU A 102 -13.37 10.28 23.57
C LEU A 102 -12.44 9.43 24.45
N LYS A 103 -11.98 8.29 23.96
CA LYS A 103 -11.09 7.38 24.70
C LYS A 103 -9.68 7.28 24.12
N TYR A 104 -9.40 8.00 23.04
CA TYR A 104 -8.05 8.05 22.47
C TYR A 104 -7.10 8.76 23.42
N SER A 105 -5.92 8.19 23.64
CA SER A 105 -4.80 8.92 24.25
C SER A 105 -4.01 9.68 23.17
N GLU A 106 -3.22 10.66 23.62
CA GLU A 106 -2.31 11.41 22.73
C GLU A 106 -1.30 10.47 22.07
N ASP A 107 -0.68 9.57 22.83
CA ASP A 107 0.29 8.59 22.30
C ASP A 107 -0.31 7.67 21.22
N GLU A 108 -1.57 7.24 21.41
CA GLU A 108 -2.25 6.42 20.41
C GLU A 108 -2.54 7.22 19.12
N PHE A 109 -2.97 8.46 19.25
CA PHE A 109 -3.15 9.37 18.15
C PHE A 109 -1.83 9.59 17.39
N ASP A 110 -0.80 10.00 18.10
CA ASP A 110 0.51 10.29 17.54
C ASP A 110 1.15 9.05 16.88
N GLY A 111 1.00 7.89 17.51
CA GLY A 111 1.49 6.63 16.97
C GLY A 111 0.88 6.29 15.61
N VAL A 112 -0.45 6.41 15.47
CA VAL A 112 -1.14 6.15 14.21
C VAL A 112 -0.77 7.19 13.16
N VAL A 113 -0.71 8.46 13.51
CA VAL A 113 -0.31 9.56 12.60
C VAL A 113 1.15 9.40 12.17
N ALA A 114 2.04 9.07 13.09
CA ALA A 114 3.47 8.91 12.82
C ALA A 114 3.76 7.79 11.81
N VAL A 115 3.08 6.66 11.95
CA VAL A 115 3.27 5.53 11.02
C VAL A 115 2.53 5.77 9.71
N ASN A 116 1.21 6.01 9.77
CA ASN A 116 0.37 5.97 8.58
C ASN A 116 0.56 7.20 7.69
N LEU A 117 0.58 8.41 8.28
CA LEU A 117 0.59 9.64 7.50
C LEU A 117 2.00 10.19 7.34
N LYS A 118 2.72 10.44 8.43
CA LYS A 118 4.10 10.94 8.38
C LYS A 118 5.04 9.93 7.72
N GLY A 119 4.87 8.63 8.01
CA GLY A 119 5.63 7.56 7.38
C GLY A 119 5.41 7.52 5.86
N SER A 120 4.16 7.61 5.40
CA SER A 120 3.83 7.70 3.97
C SER A 120 4.43 8.94 3.31
N PHE A 121 4.42 10.08 4.01
CA PHE A 121 5.07 11.32 3.53
C PHE A 121 6.59 11.13 3.40
N ASN A 122 7.25 10.53 4.39
CA ASN A 122 8.69 10.25 4.34
C ASN A 122 9.05 9.38 3.14
N VAL A 123 8.25 8.32 2.89
CA VAL A 123 8.43 7.43 1.73
C VAL A 123 8.23 8.18 0.42
N LEU A 124 7.11 8.93 0.29
CA LEU A 124 6.82 9.69 -0.93
C LEU A 124 7.92 10.71 -1.24
N GLN A 125 8.39 11.44 -0.23
CA GLN A 125 9.45 12.45 -0.40
C GLN A 125 10.77 11.82 -0.83
N ALA A 126 11.19 10.72 -0.19
CA ALA A 126 12.46 10.07 -0.51
C ALA A 126 12.42 9.40 -1.91
N ALA A 127 11.33 8.70 -2.23
CA ALA A 127 11.11 8.08 -3.54
C ALA A 127 10.99 9.14 -4.64
N GLY A 128 10.19 10.19 -4.40
CA GLY A 128 9.97 11.27 -5.35
C GLY A 128 11.29 11.96 -5.73
N ARG A 129 12.15 12.26 -4.75
CA ARG A 129 13.48 12.86 -4.99
C ARG A 129 14.34 12.01 -5.94
N LEU A 130 14.37 10.70 -5.74
CA LEU A 130 15.15 9.79 -6.60
C LEU A 130 14.53 9.67 -7.99
N MET A 131 13.21 9.42 -8.04
CA MET A 131 12.50 9.15 -9.28
C MET A 131 12.38 10.38 -10.18
N THR A 132 12.24 11.59 -9.63
CA THR A 132 12.24 12.83 -10.42
C THR A 132 13.61 13.09 -11.04
N ALA A 133 14.71 12.84 -10.29
CA ALA A 133 16.08 12.96 -10.81
C ALA A 133 16.36 11.96 -11.96
N GLN A 134 15.85 10.74 -11.86
CA GLN A 134 15.99 9.70 -12.93
C GLN A 134 14.91 9.79 -14.02
N ARG A 135 13.97 10.78 -13.92
CA ARG A 135 12.89 11.06 -14.86
C ARG A 135 12.00 9.85 -15.15
N GLY A 136 11.54 9.19 -14.09
CA GLY A 136 10.62 8.05 -14.21
C GLY A 136 10.52 7.24 -12.94
N GLY A 137 9.36 6.60 -12.76
CA GLY A 137 9.07 5.71 -11.64
C GLY A 137 7.59 5.63 -11.34
N SER A 138 7.22 4.71 -10.47
CA SER A 138 5.85 4.54 -9.98
C SER A 138 5.83 4.33 -8.47
N ILE A 139 5.04 5.14 -7.77
CA ILE A 139 4.84 5.08 -6.33
C ILE A 139 3.40 4.69 -6.05
N VAL A 140 3.19 3.65 -5.24
CA VAL A 140 1.86 3.23 -4.79
C VAL A 140 1.84 3.22 -3.27
N ILE A 141 0.89 3.94 -2.67
CA ILE A 141 0.69 3.98 -1.21
C ILE A 141 -0.67 3.37 -0.88
N PHE A 142 -0.70 2.46 0.08
CA PHE A 142 -1.93 1.83 0.52
C PHE A 142 -2.74 2.73 1.44
N SER A 143 -3.87 3.18 0.94
CA SER A 143 -4.92 3.84 1.69
C SER A 143 -5.91 2.81 2.27
N SER A 144 -7.20 3.03 2.17
CA SER A 144 -8.29 2.15 2.62
C SER A 144 -9.62 2.69 2.11
N ILE A 145 -10.67 1.87 2.11
CA ILE A 145 -12.06 2.36 2.04
C ILE A 145 -12.35 3.40 3.14
N ARG A 146 -11.61 3.37 4.25
CA ARG A 146 -11.74 4.35 5.34
C ARG A 146 -11.29 5.76 4.96
N SER A 147 -10.69 5.95 3.80
CA SER A 147 -10.46 7.28 3.23
C SER A 147 -11.73 7.94 2.69
N GLN A 148 -12.78 7.16 2.45
CA GLN A 148 -14.05 7.62 1.85
C GLN A 148 -15.25 7.38 2.76
N VAL A 149 -15.29 6.25 3.44
CA VAL A 149 -16.36 5.89 4.37
C VAL A 149 -15.80 5.55 5.74
N VAL A 150 -16.50 5.92 6.79
CA VAL A 150 -16.05 5.71 8.18
C VAL A 150 -16.90 4.67 8.90
N GLU A 151 -16.35 4.15 9.98
CA GLU A 151 -17.10 3.42 10.99
C GLU A 151 -16.70 3.89 12.38
N PRO A 152 -17.56 3.75 13.40
CA PRO A 152 -17.22 4.07 14.78
C PRO A 152 -15.96 3.32 15.22
N GLY A 153 -15.10 4.00 15.97
CA GLY A 153 -13.86 3.42 16.51
C GLY A 153 -12.64 3.49 15.59
N GLN A 154 -12.74 4.08 14.39
CA GLN A 154 -11.61 4.21 13.46
C GLN A 154 -11.30 5.66 13.05
N SER A 155 -11.56 6.63 13.91
CA SER A 155 -11.44 8.06 13.60
C SER A 155 -10.04 8.45 13.10
N VAL A 156 -9.01 8.18 13.88
CA VAL A 156 -7.63 8.58 13.54
C VAL A 156 -7.11 7.79 12.34
N TYR A 157 -7.41 6.49 12.29
CA TYR A 157 -7.07 5.67 11.12
C TYR A 157 -7.70 6.24 9.84
N ALA A 158 -9.00 6.52 9.84
CA ALA A 158 -9.72 7.06 8.69
C ALA A 158 -9.14 8.42 8.26
N MET A 159 -8.85 9.31 9.22
CA MET A 159 -8.19 10.59 8.96
C MET A 159 -6.84 10.39 8.25
N THR A 160 -5.99 9.47 8.73
CA THR A 160 -4.70 9.22 8.09
C THR A 160 -4.84 8.63 6.69
N LYS A 161 -5.82 7.74 6.48
CA LYS A 161 -6.06 7.14 5.17
C LYS A 161 -6.66 8.13 4.16
N ALA A 162 -7.48 9.07 4.60
CA ALA A 162 -7.93 10.20 3.79
C ALA A 162 -6.78 11.16 3.45
N GLY A 163 -5.92 11.46 4.42
CA GLY A 163 -4.72 12.28 4.22
C GLY A 163 -3.77 11.70 3.17
N ILE A 164 -3.60 10.38 3.13
CA ILE A 164 -2.79 9.68 2.10
C ILE A 164 -3.34 9.95 0.69
N VAL A 165 -4.65 10.01 0.50
CA VAL A 165 -5.24 10.28 -0.83
C VAL A 165 -4.85 11.67 -1.32
N GLN A 166 -4.89 12.69 -0.45
CA GLN A 166 -4.47 14.04 -0.83
C GLN A 166 -2.96 14.12 -1.05
N LEU A 167 -2.18 13.41 -0.23
CA LEU A 167 -0.73 13.32 -0.40
C LEU A 167 -0.35 12.72 -1.77
N VAL A 168 -1.05 11.67 -2.19
CA VAL A 168 -0.88 11.03 -3.50
C VAL A 168 -1.22 12.00 -4.64
N ARG A 169 -2.30 12.76 -4.53
CA ARG A 169 -2.68 13.78 -5.53
C ARG A 169 -1.63 14.88 -5.66
N ALA A 170 -1.14 15.38 -4.53
CA ALA A 170 -0.06 16.37 -4.53
C ALA A 170 1.21 15.83 -5.18
N GLY A 171 1.64 14.61 -4.79
CA GLY A 171 2.80 13.96 -5.39
C GLY A 171 2.64 13.70 -6.89
N ALA A 172 1.45 13.34 -7.35
CA ALA A 172 1.16 13.16 -8.77
C ALA A 172 1.30 14.48 -9.55
N ALA A 173 0.78 15.58 -9.01
CA ALA A 173 0.87 16.89 -9.63
C ALA A 173 2.31 17.41 -9.68
N GLU A 174 3.08 17.24 -8.60
CA GLU A 174 4.45 17.73 -8.49
C GLU A 174 5.46 16.90 -9.28
N PHE A 175 5.31 15.57 -9.30
CA PHE A 175 6.28 14.65 -9.88
C PHE A 175 5.93 14.24 -11.33
N GLY A 176 4.67 14.43 -11.75
CA GLY A 176 4.20 14.11 -13.10
C GLY A 176 5.03 14.71 -14.23
N PRO A 177 5.44 16.01 -14.18
CA PRO A 177 6.31 16.62 -15.20
C PRO A 177 7.66 15.91 -15.37
N PHE A 178 8.06 15.09 -14.41
CA PHE A 178 9.29 14.29 -14.45
C PHE A 178 9.04 12.82 -14.82
N GLY A 179 7.84 12.48 -15.30
CA GLY A 179 7.51 11.10 -15.70
C GLY A 179 7.27 10.14 -14.52
N VAL A 180 7.04 10.66 -13.30
CA VAL A 180 6.77 9.84 -12.11
C VAL A 180 5.27 9.79 -11.85
N ARG A 181 4.73 8.57 -11.70
CA ARG A 181 3.34 8.35 -11.36
C ARG A 181 3.18 8.06 -9.87
N VAL A 182 2.17 8.63 -9.24
CA VAL A 182 1.87 8.44 -7.82
C VAL A 182 0.40 8.09 -7.67
N ASN A 183 0.10 6.91 -7.11
CA ASN A 183 -1.27 6.43 -6.96
C ASN A 183 -1.49 5.80 -5.57
N ALA A 184 -2.74 5.60 -5.22
CA ALA A 184 -3.14 4.86 -4.02
C ALA A 184 -3.98 3.63 -4.37
N ILE A 185 -3.92 2.62 -3.50
CA ILE A 185 -4.90 1.54 -3.45
C ILE A 185 -5.74 1.73 -2.20
N GLY A 186 -7.04 1.58 -2.34
CA GLY A 186 -8.02 1.58 -1.25
C GLY A 186 -8.61 0.18 -1.04
N PRO A 187 -7.96 -0.69 -0.26
CA PRO A 187 -8.52 -2.01 0.04
C PRO A 187 -9.83 -1.91 0.81
N GLY A 188 -10.72 -2.86 0.56
CA GLY A 188 -11.81 -3.21 1.45
C GLY A 188 -11.32 -3.98 2.67
N VAL A 189 -12.10 -4.98 3.08
CA VAL A 189 -11.70 -5.89 4.15
C VAL A 189 -10.88 -7.03 3.58
N VAL A 190 -9.65 -7.17 4.06
CA VAL A 190 -8.68 -8.17 3.59
C VAL A 190 -8.22 -9.00 4.78
N GLU A 191 -8.10 -10.31 4.59
CA GLU A 191 -7.60 -11.25 5.60
C GLU A 191 -6.09 -11.03 5.79
N THR A 192 -5.73 -10.30 6.85
CA THR A 192 -4.34 -9.95 7.19
C THR A 192 -4.11 -10.06 8.69
N PRO A 193 -2.86 -10.07 9.16
CA PRO A 193 -2.59 -9.96 10.61
C PRO A 193 -3.23 -8.72 11.26
N LEU A 194 -3.35 -7.60 10.55
CA LEU A 194 -3.99 -6.37 11.05
C LEU A 194 -5.47 -6.56 11.34
N THR A 195 -6.15 -7.44 10.61
CA THR A 195 -7.58 -7.72 10.75
C THR A 195 -7.88 -8.99 11.56
N ALA A 196 -6.87 -9.68 12.07
CA ALA A 196 -7.03 -10.90 12.86
C ALA A 196 -8.01 -10.77 14.05
N PRO A 197 -8.06 -9.65 14.81
CA PRO A 197 -9.04 -9.51 15.88
C PRO A 197 -10.50 -9.52 15.40
N ILE A 198 -10.76 -9.08 14.17
CA ILE A 198 -12.11 -9.12 13.56
C ILE A 198 -12.41 -10.53 13.07
N GLN A 199 -11.44 -11.18 12.44
CA GLN A 199 -11.56 -12.56 11.95
C GLN A 199 -11.85 -13.55 13.09
N ALA A 200 -11.35 -13.29 14.29
CA ALA A 200 -11.62 -14.09 15.48
C ALA A 200 -13.07 -13.96 16.01
N ASN A 201 -13.84 -12.97 15.55
CA ASN A 201 -15.24 -12.77 15.92
C ASN A 201 -16.13 -13.10 14.73
N ALA A 202 -16.82 -14.23 14.79
CA ALA A 202 -17.63 -14.76 13.66
C ALA A 202 -18.75 -13.81 13.22
N GLU A 203 -19.42 -13.14 14.15
CA GLU A 203 -20.49 -12.18 13.85
C GLU A 203 -19.93 -10.95 13.13
N TRP A 204 -18.82 -10.41 13.62
CA TRP A 204 -18.16 -9.26 12.99
C TRP A 204 -17.58 -9.61 11.62
N TYR A 205 -16.98 -10.80 11.49
CA TYR A 205 -16.50 -11.32 10.21
C TYR A 205 -17.62 -11.42 9.17
N ALA A 206 -18.76 -12.01 9.56
CA ALA A 206 -19.92 -12.16 8.70
C ALA A 206 -20.53 -10.80 8.30
N ALA A 207 -20.66 -9.87 9.26
CA ALA A 207 -21.17 -8.53 8.98
C ALA A 207 -20.31 -7.76 7.95
N TYR A 208 -18.99 -7.95 8.00
CA TYR A 208 -18.09 -7.34 7.02
C TYR A 208 -18.17 -8.03 5.65
N ALA A 209 -18.27 -9.34 5.63
CA ALA A 209 -18.50 -10.08 4.39
C ALA A 209 -19.79 -9.62 3.71
N ASP A 210 -20.90 -9.53 4.49
CA ASP A 210 -22.22 -9.14 3.97
C ASP A 210 -22.27 -7.70 3.47
N LYS A 211 -21.43 -6.80 4.01
CA LYS A 211 -21.37 -5.39 3.56
C LYS A 211 -20.78 -5.24 2.17
N SER A 212 -19.87 -6.09 1.73
CA SER A 212 -19.32 -6.05 0.37
C SER A 212 -20.32 -6.58 -0.64
N ALA A 213 -20.31 -6.05 -1.87
CA ALA A 213 -21.16 -6.56 -2.95
C ALA A 213 -20.80 -8.01 -3.33
N LEU A 214 -19.53 -8.41 -3.17
CA LEU A 214 -19.05 -9.78 -3.40
C LEU A 214 -19.32 -10.72 -2.23
N LYS A 215 -19.92 -10.24 -1.13
CA LYS A 215 -20.34 -11.04 0.04
C LYS A 215 -19.24 -11.86 0.70
N ARG A 216 -18.03 -11.39 0.65
CA ARG A 216 -16.85 -12.05 1.23
C ARG A 216 -15.73 -11.07 1.55
N TRP A 217 -14.79 -11.52 2.35
CA TRP A 217 -13.49 -10.89 2.52
C TRP A 217 -12.60 -11.12 1.30
N ALA A 218 -11.67 -10.23 1.08
CA ALA A 218 -10.60 -10.43 0.11
C ALA A 218 -9.45 -11.22 0.75
N ARG A 219 -8.78 -12.03 -0.04
CA ARG A 219 -7.47 -12.59 0.29
C ARG A 219 -6.37 -11.59 -0.05
N VAL A 220 -5.19 -11.72 0.58
CA VAL A 220 -4.05 -10.82 0.34
C VAL A 220 -3.57 -10.84 -1.12
N ASP A 221 -3.67 -11.98 -1.79
CA ASP A 221 -3.26 -12.15 -3.19
C ASP A 221 -4.15 -11.36 -4.17
N GLU A 222 -5.39 -11.03 -3.79
CA GLU A 222 -6.28 -10.21 -4.60
C GLU A 222 -5.85 -8.72 -4.66
N MET A 223 -4.95 -8.29 -3.76
CA MET A 223 -4.34 -6.96 -3.82
C MET A 223 -3.15 -6.89 -4.79
N VAL A 224 -2.65 -8.02 -5.25
CA VAL A 224 -1.49 -8.09 -6.16
C VAL A 224 -1.84 -7.51 -7.54
N GLY A 225 -2.93 -7.96 -8.15
CA GLY A 225 -3.34 -7.51 -9.49
C GLY A 225 -3.49 -5.98 -9.61
N PRO A 226 -4.29 -5.33 -8.74
CA PRO A 226 -4.42 -3.88 -8.70
C PRO A 226 -3.08 -3.15 -8.51
N THR A 227 -2.19 -3.71 -7.66
CA THR A 227 -0.86 -3.11 -7.44
C THR A 227 0.01 -3.23 -8.67
N LEU A 228 0.08 -4.42 -9.29
CA LEU A 228 0.85 -4.64 -10.52
C LEU A 228 0.35 -3.77 -11.66
N PHE A 229 -0.97 -3.57 -11.79
CA PHE A 229 -1.52 -2.60 -12.73
C PHE A 229 -0.92 -1.21 -12.52
N LEU A 230 -1.00 -0.67 -11.31
CA LEU A 230 -0.57 0.70 -11.03
C LEU A 230 0.95 0.89 -11.16
N VAL A 231 1.77 -0.14 -10.92
CA VAL A 231 3.24 -0.01 -11.01
C VAL A 231 3.79 -0.32 -12.39
N SER A 232 3.02 -0.94 -13.26
CA SER A 232 3.43 -1.36 -14.61
C SER A 232 3.11 -0.32 -15.70
N ASP A 233 3.52 -0.61 -16.92
CA ASP A 233 3.24 0.21 -18.11
C ASP A 233 1.75 0.17 -18.50
N ALA A 234 0.97 -0.79 -18.00
CA ALA A 234 -0.49 -0.83 -18.14
C ALA A 234 -1.19 0.41 -17.58
N ALA A 235 -0.56 1.09 -16.59
CA ALA A 235 -1.05 2.31 -15.99
C ALA A 235 -0.26 3.56 -16.41
N SER A 236 0.33 3.57 -17.61
CA SER A 236 1.20 4.67 -18.09
C SER A 236 0.53 6.04 -18.10
N TYR A 237 -0.79 6.10 -18.18
CA TYR A 237 -1.58 7.35 -18.15
C TYR A 237 -2.43 7.48 -16.87
N VAL A 238 -2.08 6.73 -15.79
CA VAL A 238 -2.81 6.74 -14.51
C VAL A 238 -1.92 7.29 -13.42
N THR A 239 -2.27 8.47 -12.89
CA THR A 239 -1.60 9.12 -11.75
C THR A 239 -2.59 9.95 -10.94
N GLY A 240 -2.34 10.13 -9.65
CA GLY A 240 -3.19 10.89 -8.73
C GLY A 240 -4.49 10.21 -8.33
N THR A 241 -4.68 8.94 -8.69
CA THR A 241 -5.91 8.19 -8.38
C THR A 241 -5.81 7.38 -7.09
N ILE A 242 -6.98 7.05 -6.55
CA ILE A 242 -7.16 5.93 -5.63
C ILE A 242 -7.96 4.85 -6.35
N LEU A 243 -7.37 3.65 -6.47
CA LEU A 243 -8.04 2.48 -7.00
C LEU A 243 -8.61 1.66 -5.84
N PHE A 244 -9.92 1.61 -5.73
CA PHE A 244 -10.58 0.77 -4.73
C PHE A 244 -10.60 -0.69 -5.18
N ALA A 245 -10.05 -1.56 -4.32
CA ALA A 245 -10.11 -3.02 -4.43
C ALA A 245 -10.86 -3.55 -3.18
N ASP A 246 -12.16 -3.35 -3.16
CA ASP A 246 -12.99 -3.42 -1.97
C ASP A 246 -14.21 -4.34 -2.07
N GLY A 247 -14.29 -5.13 -3.14
CA GLY A 247 -15.43 -6.01 -3.37
C GLY A 247 -16.76 -5.28 -3.55
N GLY A 248 -16.71 -4.02 -4.00
CA GLY A 248 -17.88 -3.16 -4.18
C GLY A 248 -18.44 -2.56 -2.89
N TRP A 249 -17.66 -2.57 -1.80
CA TRP A 249 -18.08 -1.98 -0.52
C TRP A 249 -18.50 -0.52 -0.64
N THR A 250 -17.74 0.28 -1.36
CA THR A 250 -18.01 1.71 -1.54
C THR A 250 -18.92 2.02 -2.74
N ALA A 251 -19.22 1.03 -3.58
CA ALA A 251 -20.09 1.20 -4.74
C ALA A 251 -21.58 1.20 -4.37
N ALA A 252 -21.96 0.48 -3.30
CA ALA A 252 -23.35 0.40 -2.85
C ALA A 252 -23.61 1.44 -1.75
N ASP A 253 -24.67 2.25 -1.92
CA ASP A 253 -25.04 3.32 -0.98
C ASP A 253 -25.81 2.83 0.25
N GLY A 254 -26.44 1.67 0.18
CA GLY A 254 -27.40 1.23 1.14
C GLY A 254 -27.33 -0.22 1.58
N ARG A 255 -28.20 -0.51 2.54
CA ARG A 255 -28.48 -1.85 3.09
C ARG A 255 -29.86 -2.34 2.68
N PHE A 256 -30.56 -1.54 1.89
CA PHE A 256 -31.91 -1.81 1.45
C PHE A 256 -31.87 -2.56 0.13
N THR A 257 -32.55 -3.69 0.09
CA THR A 257 -32.82 -4.41 -1.15
C THR A 257 -34.27 -4.11 -1.53
N PRO A 258 -34.53 -3.52 -2.71
CA PRO A 258 -35.89 -3.28 -3.15
C PRO A 258 -36.71 -4.56 -3.22
N PRO A 259 -38.03 -4.52 -2.96
CA PRO A 259 -38.89 -5.68 -3.10
C PRO A 259 -38.80 -6.29 -4.52
N GLY A 260 -38.59 -7.58 -4.61
CA GLY A 260 -38.50 -8.31 -5.88
C GLY A 260 -37.13 -8.34 -6.53
N MET A 261 -36.08 -7.85 -5.84
CA MET A 261 -34.70 -7.92 -6.26
C MET A 261 -33.92 -9.02 -5.55
#